data_dfe9ebac860567174822df8084e2bec8
#
_entry.id   dfe9ebac860567174822df8084e2bec8
#
_cell.length_a   1.000
_cell.length_b   1.000
_cell.length_c   1.000
_cell.angle_alpha   90.00
_cell.angle_beta   90.00
_cell.angle_gamma   90.00
#
_symmetry.space_group_name_H-M   'P 1'
#
loop_
_entity.id
_entity.type
_entity.pdbx_description
1 polymer ?
#
loop_
_entity_poly.entity_id
_entity_poly.type
_entity_poly.pdbx_seq_one_letter_code
_entity_poly.pdbx_strand_id
1 'polypeptide(L)'
;MFVVLVFLLLPSTKTNTVPEVDSSKKKNVIFMVTDGMGPASLSLARSFRQHRDNLAIDDVLELDHYLVGSSRTRSSSSLVTDSAAGATAFSCALKSYNGAIGVDPHKQPCGTILEGLKLQGYLTGLVVTTRITDATPAAFSSHVDYRFQEDLIAEHQLGEYPLGRAVDLIIGGGRCHFYPTSDAEGHGCRADSRNLIEDAQKNGWQYVGDRAQFDALQGGKNISLPLLGLLADGDIPYDIDRDSKVHPSLAEQVKVALTALSEATKDSDKGFFLLIEGSRIDHAGHHNDPAAQVREVLAYDKAFQEVIKFIDESDVETVAISTSDHETGGLVTARQISPSYPDYLWRPEVLLNSTHSGEYVARKVFNYKHKDDLKKFKKFIAEEIIEKDLGVTNYTSEEIELVVENAASVNDVLYVFNNIISVRSQTGWTTHGHSAVDVNIYAHTNSESIKAKLLSNKAHHGLLGNHENIEIGEFMASITGVDLEEVTTSIQGTKHSP
;
A
#
# COMPACT_ATOMS: atom_id res chain seq x y z
N MET A 1 -4.56 0.83 -79.31
CA MET A 1 -5.32 0.52 -78.07
C MET A 1 -4.29 0.07 -77.04
N PHE A 2 -3.83 1.00 -76.21
CA PHE A 2 -2.83 0.73 -75.16
C PHE A 2 -3.61 0.41 -73.85
N VAL A 3 -3.43 -0.79 -73.32
CA VAL A 3 -3.96 -1.16 -72.02
C VAL A 3 -2.93 -0.77 -70.99
N VAL A 4 -3.26 0.21 -70.12
CA VAL A 4 -2.45 0.59 -68.96
C VAL A 4 -2.90 -0.30 -67.77
N LEU A 5 -2.08 -1.27 -67.39
CA LEU A 5 -2.25 -1.99 -66.16
C LEU A 5 -1.82 -1.10 -64.97
N VAL A 6 -2.79 -0.64 -64.19
CA VAL A 6 -2.52 0.02 -62.91
C VAL A 6 -2.38 -1.08 -61.82
N PHE A 7 -1.15 -1.31 -61.38
CA PHE A 7 -0.88 -2.10 -60.16
C PHE A 7 -1.23 -1.26 -58.93
N LEU A 8 -2.36 -1.54 -58.33
CA LEU A 8 -2.67 -1.06 -56.98
C LEU A 8 -1.77 -1.81 -55.98
N LEU A 9 -0.69 -1.14 -55.54
CA LEU A 9 0.06 -1.54 -54.37
C LEU A 9 -0.84 -1.26 -53.14
N LEU A 10 -1.54 -2.31 -52.66
CA LEU A 10 -2.15 -2.26 -51.33
C LEU A 10 -1.04 -2.09 -50.31
N PRO A 11 -1.11 -1.11 -49.40
CA PRO A 11 -0.15 -1.02 -48.30
C PRO A 11 -0.29 -2.29 -47.47
N SER A 12 0.81 -3.03 -47.33
CA SER A 12 0.92 -4.12 -46.38
C SER A 12 0.68 -3.50 -44.99
N THR A 13 -0.51 -3.68 -44.43
CA THR A 13 -0.77 -3.42 -43.01
C THR A 13 0.09 -4.43 -42.24
N LYS A 14 1.26 -4.01 -41.78
CA LYS A 14 1.93 -4.71 -40.72
C LYS A 14 0.94 -4.73 -39.57
N THR A 15 0.28 -5.85 -39.34
CA THR A 15 -0.39 -6.10 -38.06
C THR A 15 0.70 -6.02 -37.02
N ASN A 16 0.73 -4.94 -36.24
CA ASN A 16 1.57 -4.87 -35.04
C ASN A 16 1.02 -5.89 -34.07
N THR A 17 1.45 -7.15 -34.24
CA THR A 17 1.19 -8.18 -33.24
C THR A 17 2.01 -7.85 -32.02
N VAL A 18 1.35 -7.68 -30.87
CA VAL A 18 2.03 -7.58 -29.58
C VAL A 18 2.82 -8.88 -29.36
N PRO A 19 4.12 -8.84 -29.09
CA PRO A 19 4.90 -10.04 -28.84
C PRO A 19 4.28 -10.86 -27.70
N GLU A 20 4.21 -12.17 -27.88
CA GLU A 20 3.78 -13.06 -26.81
C GLU A 20 4.85 -13.10 -25.72
N VAL A 21 4.43 -12.96 -24.45
CA VAL A 21 5.33 -13.09 -23.31
C VAL A 21 5.51 -14.57 -23.02
N ASP A 22 6.74 -15.03 -23.03
CA ASP A 22 7.07 -16.41 -22.66
C ASP A 22 6.90 -16.58 -21.14
N SER A 23 5.77 -17.17 -20.74
CA SER A 23 5.43 -17.40 -19.32
C SER A 23 6.34 -18.45 -18.66
N SER A 24 7.06 -19.27 -19.43
CA SER A 24 7.98 -20.30 -18.88
C SER A 24 9.30 -19.73 -18.41
N LYS A 25 9.72 -18.58 -18.94
CA LYS A 25 10.96 -17.94 -18.53
C LYS A 25 10.92 -17.47 -17.08
N LYS A 26 12.08 -17.61 -16.41
CA LYS A 26 12.30 -17.02 -15.08
C LYS A 26 12.01 -15.52 -15.12
N LYS A 27 11.18 -15.06 -14.21
CA LYS A 27 10.86 -13.62 -14.04
C LYS A 27 10.52 -13.29 -12.59
N ASN A 28 10.70 -12.03 -12.25
CA ASN A 28 10.22 -11.49 -10.98
C ASN A 28 9.02 -10.59 -11.24
N VAL A 29 8.01 -10.70 -10.39
CA VAL A 29 6.80 -9.86 -10.43
C VAL A 29 6.71 -9.08 -9.12
N ILE A 30 6.75 -7.77 -9.21
CA ILE A 30 6.64 -6.87 -8.07
C ILE A 30 5.33 -6.10 -8.24
N PHE A 31 4.42 -6.28 -7.29
CA PHE A 31 3.17 -5.53 -7.26
C PHE A 31 3.19 -4.54 -6.10
N MET A 32 2.94 -3.27 -6.40
CA MET A 32 3.06 -2.19 -5.43
C MET A 32 1.72 -1.47 -5.28
N VAL A 33 1.26 -1.26 -4.05
CA VAL A 33 -0.01 -0.60 -3.74
C VAL A 33 0.26 0.66 -2.92
N THR A 34 -0.29 1.78 -3.38
CA THR A 34 -0.37 3.03 -2.63
C THR A 34 -1.77 3.15 -2.05
N ASP A 35 -2.08 2.42 -0.99
CA ASP A 35 -3.43 2.42 -0.41
C ASP A 35 -3.92 3.85 -0.17
N GLY A 36 -5.05 4.20 -0.78
CA GLY A 36 -5.71 5.49 -0.65
C GLY A 36 -5.12 6.66 -1.47
N MET A 37 -4.11 6.44 -2.34
CA MET A 37 -3.48 7.50 -3.11
C MET A 37 -4.24 7.86 -4.38
N GLY A 38 -5.01 8.94 -4.34
CA GLY A 38 -5.57 9.54 -5.55
C GLY A 38 -4.59 10.45 -6.30
N PRO A 39 -4.98 10.93 -7.50
CA PRO A 39 -4.17 11.88 -8.28
C PRO A 39 -3.84 13.18 -7.53
N ALA A 40 -4.74 13.63 -6.65
CA ALA A 40 -4.52 14.83 -5.83
C ALA A 40 -3.42 14.61 -4.78
N SER A 41 -3.30 13.42 -4.19
CA SER A 41 -2.25 13.06 -3.23
C SER A 41 -0.87 13.12 -3.86
N LEU A 42 -0.74 12.66 -5.12
CA LEU A 42 0.50 12.75 -5.88
C LEU A 42 0.90 14.21 -6.15
N SER A 43 -0.06 15.03 -6.59
CA SER A 43 0.17 16.47 -6.84
C SER A 43 0.56 17.21 -5.56
N LEU A 44 -0.08 16.88 -4.43
CA LEU A 44 0.21 17.43 -3.12
C LEU A 44 1.65 17.10 -2.69
N ALA A 45 2.08 15.85 -2.81
CA ALA A 45 3.42 15.41 -2.43
C ALA A 45 4.51 15.99 -3.34
N ARG A 46 4.29 16.04 -4.67
CA ARG A 46 5.22 16.63 -5.64
C ARG A 46 5.46 18.11 -5.34
N SER A 47 4.40 18.90 -5.23
CA SER A 47 4.51 20.33 -4.97
C SER A 47 5.10 20.62 -3.58
N PHE A 48 4.78 19.81 -2.57
CA PHE A 48 5.40 19.91 -1.26
C PHE A 48 6.91 19.66 -1.32
N ARG A 49 7.38 18.61 -2.04
CA ARG A 49 8.81 18.30 -2.20
C ARG A 49 9.53 19.43 -2.94
N GLN A 50 8.96 19.92 -4.05
CA GLN A 50 9.52 21.05 -4.80
C GLN A 50 9.70 22.27 -3.90
N HIS A 51 8.70 22.60 -3.09
CA HIS A 51 8.79 23.73 -2.18
C HIS A 51 9.80 23.49 -1.05
N ARG A 52 9.76 22.32 -0.39
CA ARG A 52 10.65 21.95 0.73
C ARG A 52 12.13 22.03 0.33
N ASP A 53 12.45 21.49 -0.82
CA ASP A 53 13.83 21.28 -1.27
C ASP A 53 14.29 22.39 -2.25
N ASN A 54 13.43 23.41 -2.47
CA ASN A 54 13.66 24.51 -3.42
C ASN A 54 14.03 24.00 -4.82
N LEU A 55 13.27 23.02 -5.32
CA LEU A 55 13.48 22.39 -6.62
C LEU A 55 12.79 23.17 -7.74
N ALA A 56 13.20 22.91 -8.99
CA ALA A 56 12.58 23.48 -10.16
C ALA A 56 11.15 22.90 -10.36
N ILE A 57 10.31 23.64 -11.11
CA ILE A 57 8.91 23.25 -11.36
C ILE A 57 8.77 21.95 -12.16
N ASP A 58 9.80 21.60 -12.93
CA ASP A 58 9.90 20.39 -13.73
C ASP A 58 10.57 19.22 -13.00
N ASP A 59 10.98 19.41 -11.75
CA ASP A 59 11.37 18.30 -10.89
C ASP A 59 10.12 17.51 -10.44
N VAL A 60 10.10 16.22 -10.73
CA VAL A 60 8.96 15.35 -10.52
C VAL A 60 9.32 14.15 -9.62
N LEU A 61 8.31 13.46 -9.06
CA LEU A 61 8.53 12.23 -8.30
C LEU A 61 8.99 11.11 -9.22
N GLU A 62 9.63 10.08 -8.67
CA GLU A 62 10.01 8.90 -9.45
C GLU A 62 8.80 8.27 -10.12
N LEU A 63 7.68 8.14 -9.41
CA LEU A 63 6.42 7.66 -9.94
C LEU A 63 5.97 8.36 -11.21
N ASP A 64 6.17 9.68 -11.32
CA ASP A 64 5.73 10.47 -12.48
C ASP A 64 6.35 10.00 -13.80
N HIS A 65 7.55 9.42 -13.77
CA HIS A 65 8.23 8.91 -14.96
C HIS A 65 7.62 7.62 -15.52
N TYR A 66 6.79 6.92 -14.75
CA TYR A 66 6.31 5.58 -15.06
C TYR A 66 4.80 5.46 -15.18
N LEU A 67 4.08 6.57 -15.33
CA LEU A 67 2.64 6.60 -15.52
C LEU A 67 2.25 5.93 -16.84
N VAL A 68 1.38 4.92 -16.78
CA VAL A 68 0.91 4.14 -17.95
C VAL A 68 -0.58 4.32 -18.20
N GLY A 69 -1.39 4.43 -17.15
CA GLY A 69 -2.84 4.47 -17.28
C GLY A 69 -3.53 4.81 -15.97
N SER A 70 -4.82 4.50 -15.92
CA SER A 70 -5.67 4.66 -14.73
C SER A 70 -6.56 3.45 -14.51
N SER A 71 -6.97 3.26 -13.26
CA SER A 71 -7.78 2.14 -12.78
C SER A 71 -9.09 2.64 -12.19
N ARG A 72 -10.21 2.04 -12.59
CA ARG A 72 -11.52 2.22 -11.97
C ARG A 72 -11.63 1.32 -10.75
N THR A 73 -12.10 1.87 -9.64
CA THR A 73 -11.91 1.28 -8.30
C THR A 73 -13.12 0.54 -7.74
N ARG A 74 -14.33 0.75 -8.29
CA ARG A 74 -15.58 0.20 -7.74
C ARG A 74 -15.51 -1.28 -7.37
N SER A 75 -16.18 -1.66 -6.27
CA SER A 75 -16.42 -3.05 -5.88
C SER A 75 -17.68 -3.63 -6.55
N SER A 76 -18.00 -4.90 -6.27
CA SER A 76 -19.28 -5.50 -6.73
C SER A 76 -20.49 -4.96 -5.98
N SER A 77 -20.30 -4.50 -4.73
CA SER A 77 -21.39 -4.05 -3.85
C SER A 77 -21.56 -2.54 -3.77
N SER A 78 -20.56 -1.74 -4.24
CA SER A 78 -20.57 -0.28 -4.11
C SER A 78 -19.77 0.40 -5.23
N LEU A 79 -20.19 1.63 -5.60
CA LEU A 79 -19.38 2.51 -6.45
C LEU A 79 -18.12 3.02 -5.73
N VAL A 80 -18.12 3.01 -4.41
CA VAL A 80 -16.98 3.34 -3.54
C VAL A 80 -16.51 2.04 -2.91
N THR A 81 -15.33 1.58 -3.33
CA THR A 81 -14.72 0.35 -2.80
C THR A 81 -14.13 0.56 -1.42
N ASP A 82 -13.95 -0.52 -0.65
CA ASP A 82 -12.95 -0.56 0.41
C ASP A 82 -11.68 -1.28 -0.05
N SER A 83 -10.60 -1.23 0.74
CA SER A 83 -9.31 -1.85 0.41
C SER A 83 -9.40 -3.37 0.26
N ALA A 84 -10.30 -4.02 1.01
CA ALA A 84 -10.48 -5.47 0.93
C ALA A 84 -10.96 -5.92 -0.45
N ALA A 85 -12.04 -5.30 -0.96
CA ALA A 85 -12.57 -5.57 -2.29
C ALA A 85 -11.60 -5.09 -3.39
N GLY A 86 -10.91 -3.96 -3.18
CA GLY A 86 -9.90 -3.43 -4.09
C GLY A 86 -8.73 -4.38 -4.27
N ALA A 87 -8.12 -4.83 -3.17
CA ALA A 87 -7.02 -5.78 -3.20
C ALA A 87 -7.43 -7.18 -3.68
N THR A 88 -8.65 -7.64 -3.36
CA THR A 88 -9.21 -8.89 -3.90
C THR A 88 -9.37 -8.80 -5.43
N ALA A 89 -9.72 -7.63 -5.97
CA ALA A 89 -9.78 -7.42 -7.41
C ALA A 89 -8.41 -7.59 -8.08
N PHE A 90 -7.34 -7.14 -7.44
CA PHE A 90 -5.97 -7.33 -7.94
C PHE A 90 -5.47 -8.78 -7.80
N SER A 91 -5.75 -9.41 -6.66
CA SER A 91 -5.21 -10.74 -6.35
C SER A 91 -5.93 -11.87 -7.07
N CYS A 92 -7.26 -11.83 -7.13
CA CYS A 92 -8.10 -12.86 -7.75
C CYS A 92 -8.59 -12.50 -9.16
N ALA A 93 -8.31 -11.30 -9.68
CA ALA A 93 -8.82 -10.79 -10.95
C ALA A 93 -10.37 -10.84 -11.07
N LEU A 94 -11.07 -10.63 -9.96
CA LEU A 94 -12.54 -10.61 -9.91
C LEU A 94 -13.05 -9.51 -8.97
N LYS A 95 -14.29 -9.06 -9.22
CA LYS A 95 -14.95 -8.10 -8.30
C LYS A 95 -15.58 -8.85 -7.13
N SER A 96 -15.32 -8.34 -5.90
CA SER A 96 -15.99 -8.81 -4.69
C SER A 96 -16.67 -7.67 -3.93
N TYR A 97 -17.35 -7.98 -2.83
CA TYR A 97 -18.05 -7.01 -1.98
C TYR A 97 -17.11 -6.32 -0.99
N ASN A 98 -17.47 -5.13 -0.52
CA ASN A 98 -16.68 -4.43 0.50
C ASN A 98 -16.53 -5.29 1.76
N GLY A 99 -15.29 -5.44 2.22
CA GLY A 99 -14.90 -6.30 3.34
C GLY A 99 -14.40 -7.70 2.97
N ALA A 100 -14.56 -8.13 1.71
CA ALA A 100 -14.15 -9.45 1.23
C ALA A 100 -12.63 -9.59 1.11
N ILE A 101 -12.06 -10.62 1.67
CA ILE A 101 -10.63 -10.98 1.60
C ILE A 101 -10.47 -12.29 0.83
N GLY A 102 -9.96 -12.23 -0.41
CA GLY A 102 -9.68 -13.41 -1.22
C GLY A 102 -10.89 -14.33 -1.45
N VAL A 103 -12.10 -13.77 -1.44
CA VAL A 103 -13.35 -14.51 -1.69
C VAL A 103 -14.18 -13.82 -2.76
N ASP A 104 -14.98 -14.60 -3.48
CA ASP A 104 -15.91 -14.13 -4.49
C ASP A 104 -17.19 -13.48 -3.87
N PRO A 105 -18.12 -12.93 -4.67
CA PRO A 105 -19.36 -12.37 -4.16
C PRO A 105 -20.28 -13.35 -3.43
N HIS A 106 -20.04 -14.66 -3.55
CA HIS A 106 -20.76 -15.73 -2.87
C HIS A 106 -19.99 -16.26 -1.64
N LYS A 107 -18.91 -15.55 -1.22
CA LYS A 107 -18.05 -15.92 -0.09
C LYS A 107 -17.29 -17.22 -0.29
N GLN A 108 -17.07 -17.62 -1.54
CA GLN A 108 -16.21 -18.76 -1.83
C GLN A 108 -14.78 -18.28 -2.07
N PRO A 109 -13.76 -18.98 -1.53
CA PRO A 109 -12.37 -18.66 -1.80
C PRO A 109 -12.08 -18.59 -3.29
N CYS A 110 -11.36 -17.53 -3.71
CA CYS A 110 -10.86 -17.38 -5.07
C CYS A 110 -9.32 -17.48 -5.06
N GLY A 111 -8.75 -18.21 -6.00
CA GLY A 111 -7.31 -18.34 -6.14
C GLY A 111 -6.63 -17.00 -6.40
N THR A 112 -5.57 -16.70 -5.67
CA THR A 112 -4.82 -15.47 -5.81
C THR A 112 -3.62 -15.65 -6.73
N ILE A 113 -3.16 -14.55 -7.34
CA ILE A 113 -1.92 -14.55 -8.15
C ILE A 113 -0.71 -14.98 -7.33
N LEU A 114 -0.62 -14.60 -6.04
CA LEU A 114 0.44 -15.02 -5.14
C LEU A 114 0.45 -16.53 -4.95
N GLU A 115 -0.71 -17.13 -4.68
CA GLU A 115 -0.85 -18.57 -4.52
C GLU A 115 -0.55 -19.33 -5.80
N GLY A 116 -1.06 -18.84 -6.95
CA GLY A 116 -0.76 -19.42 -8.25
C GLY A 116 0.74 -19.42 -8.57
N LEU A 117 1.43 -18.34 -8.28
CA LEU A 117 2.89 -18.27 -8.44
C LEU A 117 3.62 -19.18 -7.46
N LYS A 118 3.14 -19.27 -6.22
CA LYS A 118 3.68 -20.22 -5.24
C LYS A 118 3.56 -21.66 -5.71
N LEU A 119 2.42 -22.06 -6.25
CA LEU A 119 2.21 -23.39 -6.83
C LEU A 119 3.12 -23.68 -8.04
N GLN A 120 3.49 -22.64 -8.81
CA GLN A 120 4.45 -22.73 -9.90
C GLN A 120 5.92 -22.77 -9.43
N GLY A 121 6.20 -22.68 -8.12
CA GLY A 121 7.53 -22.74 -7.54
C GLY A 121 8.25 -21.40 -7.37
N TYR A 122 7.52 -20.28 -7.48
CA TYR A 122 8.06 -18.96 -7.12
C TYR A 122 8.21 -18.83 -5.60
N LEU A 123 9.17 -18.01 -5.17
CA LEU A 123 9.14 -17.48 -3.80
C LEU A 123 8.20 -16.27 -3.74
N THR A 124 7.61 -16.05 -2.57
CA THR A 124 6.58 -15.02 -2.39
C THR A 124 6.87 -14.18 -1.16
N GLY A 125 6.56 -12.88 -1.25
CA GLY A 125 6.80 -11.95 -0.15
C GLY A 125 5.73 -10.88 -0.03
N LEU A 126 5.54 -10.37 1.20
CA LEU A 126 4.67 -9.28 1.58
C LEU A 126 5.48 -8.27 2.40
N VAL A 127 5.47 -6.99 1.99
CA VAL A 127 6.11 -5.87 2.71
C VAL A 127 5.12 -4.71 2.80
N VAL A 128 4.72 -4.34 4.01
CA VAL A 128 3.67 -3.34 4.25
C VAL A 128 4.01 -2.41 5.41
N THR A 129 3.35 -1.26 5.51
CA THR A 129 3.50 -0.33 6.63
C THR A 129 2.35 -0.41 7.65
N THR A 130 1.28 -1.13 7.33
CA THR A 130 0.21 -1.51 8.28
C THR A 130 0.51 -2.83 8.97
N ARG A 131 -0.50 -3.34 9.68
CA ARG A 131 -0.54 -4.73 10.12
C ARG A 131 -0.49 -5.64 8.90
N ILE A 132 0.29 -6.70 8.99
CA ILE A 132 0.36 -7.69 7.91
C ILE A 132 -0.97 -8.40 7.67
N THR A 133 -1.87 -8.36 8.64
CA THR A 133 -3.23 -8.91 8.60
C THR A 133 -4.27 -7.95 8.02
N ASP A 134 -3.89 -6.71 7.69
CA ASP A 134 -4.79 -5.75 7.08
C ASP A 134 -5.15 -6.14 5.63
N ALA A 135 -6.11 -5.44 5.05
CA ALA A 135 -6.85 -5.82 3.85
C ALA A 135 -5.96 -6.18 2.65
N THR A 136 -5.00 -5.34 2.28
CA THR A 136 -4.20 -5.54 1.07
C THR A 136 -3.32 -6.78 1.15
N PRO A 137 -2.43 -6.94 2.15
CA PRO A 137 -1.63 -8.16 2.25
C PRO A 137 -2.48 -9.41 2.51
N ALA A 138 -3.59 -9.29 3.26
CA ALA A 138 -4.51 -10.38 3.50
C ALA A 138 -5.17 -10.89 2.22
N ALA A 139 -5.61 -10.01 1.33
CA ALA A 139 -6.31 -10.39 0.08
C ALA A 139 -5.41 -11.16 -0.90
N PHE A 140 -4.09 -11.13 -0.74
CA PHE A 140 -3.16 -11.95 -1.52
C PHE A 140 -2.81 -13.29 -0.87
N SER A 141 -3.05 -13.43 0.45
CA SER A 141 -2.50 -14.53 1.27
C SER A 141 -3.53 -15.21 2.18
N SER A 142 -4.81 -14.84 2.09
CA SER A 142 -5.87 -15.35 2.98
C SER A 142 -7.23 -15.32 2.30
N HIS A 143 -8.20 -16.05 2.88
CA HIS A 143 -9.57 -16.14 2.38
C HIS A 143 -10.54 -16.12 3.55
N VAL A 144 -11.12 -14.94 3.81
CA VAL A 144 -12.11 -14.75 4.88
C VAL A 144 -13.25 -13.84 4.41
N ASP A 145 -14.45 -14.04 4.96
CA ASP A 145 -15.64 -13.29 4.60
C ASP A 145 -15.53 -11.81 4.90
N TYR A 146 -14.70 -11.45 5.89
CA TYR A 146 -14.67 -10.10 6.41
C TYR A 146 -13.30 -9.72 6.97
N ARG A 147 -12.77 -8.59 6.53
CA ARG A 147 -11.40 -8.10 6.78
C ARG A 147 -10.99 -8.01 8.25
N PHE A 148 -11.93 -7.89 9.18
CA PHE A 148 -11.63 -7.85 10.62
C PHE A 148 -11.47 -9.23 11.27
N GLN A 149 -11.43 -10.30 10.50
CA GLN A 149 -11.05 -11.63 10.99
C GLN A 149 -9.51 -11.79 11.02
N GLU A 150 -8.81 -10.77 11.56
CA GLU A 150 -7.35 -10.66 11.48
C GLU A 150 -6.62 -11.82 12.18
N ASP A 151 -7.19 -12.39 13.24
CA ASP A 151 -6.63 -13.57 13.91
C ASP A 151 -6.58 -14.80 12.99
N LEU A 152 -7.64 -15.01 12.20
CA LEU A 152 -7.71 -16.09 11.21
C LEU A 152 -6.82 -15.80 10.00
N ILE A 153 -6.74 -14.53 9.57
CA ILE A 153 -5.82 -14.11 8.51
C ILE A 153 -4.37 -14.44 8.88
N ALA A 154 -3.96 -14.17 10.14
CA ALA A 154 -2.62 -14.50 10.62
C ALA A 154 -2.31 -16.01 10.53
N GLU A 155 -3.30 -16.87 10.83
CA GLU A 155 -3.18 -18.33 10.69
C GLU A 155 -2.97 -18.75 9.23
N HIS A 156 -3.79 -18.20 8.31
CA HIS A 156 -3.65 -18.48 6.87
C HIS A 156 -2.27 -18.06 6.35
N GLN A 157 -1.76 -16.90 6.75
CA GLN A 157 -0.45 -16.39 6.34
C GLN A 157 0.70 -17.30 6.80
N LEU A 158 0.56 -17.98 7.93
CA LEU A 158 1.53 -18.96 8.42
C LEU A 158 1.37 -20.36 7.79
N GLY A 159 0.35 -20.57 6.97
CA GLY A 159 0.14 -21.81 6.22
C GLY A 159 -0.92 -22.73 6.79
N GLU A 160 -1.75 -22.27 7.74
CA GLU A 160 -2.90 -23.02 8.23
C GLU A 160 -4.11 -22.84 7.30
N TYR A 161 -3.91 -23.17 6.03
CA TYR A 161 -4.90 -23.10 4.98
C TYR A 161 -4.68 -24.25 3.97
N PRO A 162 -5.68 -24.64 3.13
CA PRO A 162 -5.58 -25.83 2.28
C PRO A 162 -4.34 -25.97 1.42
N LEU A 163 -3.79 -24.86 0.89
CA LEU A 163 -2.56 -24.87 0.11
C LEU A 163 -1.28 -24.94 0.95
N GLY A 164 -1.39 -24.92 2.28
CA GLY A 164 -0.26 -24.80 3.18
C GLY A 164 0.38 -23.41 3.10
N ARG A 165 1.69 -23.33 3.34
CA ARG A 165 2.41 -22.06 3.32
C ARG A 165 2.51 -21.48 1.91
N ALA A 166 1.78 -20.40 1.66
CA ALA A 166 1.83 -19.64 0.41
C ALA A 166 2.84 -18.48 0.45
N VAL A 167 3.23 -17.98 1.63
CA VAL A 167 4.13 -16.83 1.79
C VAL A 167 5.46 -17.28 2.38
N ASP A 168 6.57 -16.78 1.81
CA ASP A 168 7.94 -17.11 2.26
C ASP A 168 8.60 -15.96 3.02
N LEU A 169 8.17 -14.70 2.78
CA LEU A 169 8.73 -13.54 3.44
C LEU A 169 7.60 -12.57 3.82
N ILE A 170 7.56 -12.21 5.09
CA ILE A 170 6.60 -11.25 5.66
C ILE A 170 7.38 -10.16 6.40
N ILE A 171 7.17 -8.89 6.07
CA ILE A 171 7.68 -7.75 6.83
C ILE A 171 6.56 -6.70 6.96
N GLY A 172 6.20 -6.34 8.18
CA GLY A 172 5.16 -5.34 8.46
C GLY A 172 4.93 -5.11 9.94
N GLY A 173 3.79 -4.53 10.28
CA GLY A 173 3.27 -4.43 11.63
C GLY A 173 2.33 -5.59 11.98
N GLY A 174 1.51 -5.42 13.03
CA GLY A 174 0.43 -6.36 13.37
C GLY A 174 0.86 -7.50 14.27
N ARG A 175 1.98 -7.38 14.98
CA ARG A 175 2.44 -8.39 15.94
C ARG A 175 1.34 -8.80 16.94
N CYS A 176 0.41 -7.90 17.26
CA CYS A 176 -0.63 -8.19 18.23
C CYS A 176 -1.56 -9.33 17.82
N HIS A 177 -1.80 -9.54 16.50
CA HIS A 177 -2.61 -10.67 16.02
C HIS A 177 -1.87 -12.02 16.04
N PHE A 178 -0.62 -12.02 16.48
CA PHE A 178 0.20 -13.23 16.65
C PHE A 178 0.41 -13.61 18.12
N TYR A 179 0.01 -12.74 19.08
CA TYR A 179 0.03 -13.00 20.51
C TYR A 179 -1.38 -12.96 21.12
N PRO A 180 -1.66 -13.80 22.13
CA PRO A 180 -2.93 -13.75 22.85
C PRO A 180 -3.05 -12.48 23.70
N THR A 181 -4.27 -12.02 23.96
CA THR A 181 -4.53 -10.89 24.89
C THR A 181 -4.02 -11.14 26.32
N SER A 182 -3.76 -12.39 26.67
CA SER A 182 -3.16 -12.80 27.95
C SER A 182 -1.63 -12.71 27.97
N ASP A 183 -1.00 -12.25 26.89
CA ASP A 183 0.45 -12.06 26.84
C ASP A 183 0.96 -11.16 27.96
N ALA A 184 1.99 -11.61 28.68
CA ALA A 184 2.49 -10.93 29.88
C ALA A 184 3.16 -9.59 29.57
N GLU A 185 3.64 -9.41 28.34
CA GLU A 185 4.27 -8.18 27.87
C GLU A 185 3.25 -7.18 27.27
N GLY A 186 2.01 -7.62 27.09
CA GLY A 186 0.90 -6.78 26.63
C GLY A 186 0.90 -6.50 25.13
N HIS A 187 1.58 -7.34 24.34
CA HIS A 187 1.65 -7.21 22.88
C HIS A 187 0.41 -7.79 22.18
N GLY A 188 -0.34 -8.68 22.82
CA GLY A 188 -1.37 -9.49 22.20
C GLY A 188 -2.72 -8.81 22.05
N CYS A 189 -3.39 -9.08 20.94
CA CYS A 189 -4.80 -8.74 20.70
C CYS A 189 -5.63 -9.92 20.17
N ARG A 190 -5.03 -11.12 20.00
CA ARG A 190 -5.77 -12.33 19.60
C ARG A 190 -6.81 -12.71 20.64
N ALA A 191 -8.00 -13.07 20.19
CA ALA A 191 -9.11 -13.50 21.05
C ALA A 191 -8.88 -14.90 21.65
N ASP A 192 -8.07 -15.74 21.02
CA ASP A 192 -7.70 -17.07 21.50
C ASP A 192 -6.43 -17.04 22.38
N SER A 193 -5.97 -18.21 22.82
CA SER A 193 -4.78 -18.37 23.67
C SER A 193 -3.50 -18.72 22.90
N ARG A 194 -3.50 -18.65 21.56
CA ARG A 194 -2.37 -19.08 20.73
C ARG A 194 -1.26 -18.04 20.69
N ASN A 195 -0.02 -18.53 20.70
CA ASN A 195 1.16 -17.75 20.37
C ASN A 195 1.68 -18.17 18.99
N LEU A 196 1.22 -17.49 17.95
CA LEU A 196 1.55 -17.84 16.57
C LEU A 196 3.02 -17.58 16.21
N ILE A 197 3.73 -16.74 16.96
CA ILE A 197 5.18 -16.51 16.74
C ILE A 197 5.96 -17.75 17.19
N GLU A 198 5.63 -18.33 18.35
CA GLU A 198 6.23 -19.59 18.78
C GLU A 198 5.91 -20.74 17.82
N ASP A 199 4.67 -20.81 17.33
CA ASP A 199 4.26 -21.82 16.37
C ASP A 199 5.01 -21.66 15.03
N ALA A 200 5.16 -20.44 14.54
CA ALA A 200 5.96 -20.13 13.34
C ALA A 200 7.42 -20.58 13.52
N GLN A 201 8.06 -20.23 14.66
CA GLN A 201 9.45 -20.61 14.93
C GLN A 201 9.63 -22.13 15.01
N LYS A 202 8.68 -22.86 15.63
CA LYS A 202 8.67 -24.34 15.67
C LYS A 202 8.55 -24.93 14.25
N ASN A 203 7.88 -24.22 13.34
CA ASN A 203 7.70 -24.59 11.93
C ASN A 203 8.83 -24.04 11.02
N GLY A 204 9.93 -23.56 11.59
CA GLY A 204 11.15 -23.19 10.86
C GLY A 204 11.17 -21.75 10.35
N TRP A 205 10.24 -20.88 10.76
CA TRP A 205 10.30 -19.45 10.44
C TRP A 205 11.41 -18.75 11.24
N GLN A 206 12.20 -17.93 10.55
CA GLN A 206 13.04 -16.93 11.21
C GLN A 206 12.14 -15.78 11.66
N TYR A 207 12.21 -15.38 12.92
CA TYR A 207 11.44 -14.27 13.47
C TYR A 207 12.31 -13.03 13.69
N VAL A 208 11.75 -11.87 13.35
CA VAL A 208 12.33 -10.54 13.56
C VAL A 208 11.26 -9.62 14.13
N GLY A 209 11.46 -9.12 15.35
CA GLY A 209 10.46 -8.33 16.08
C GLY A 209 10.89 -6.90 16.40
N ASP A 210 12.16 -6.53 16.15
CA ASP A 210 12.69 -5.21 16.46
C ASP A 210 13.75 -4.71 15.48
N ARG A 211 14.19 -3.46 15.65
CA ARG A 211 15.19 -2.82 14.80
C ARG A 211 16.54 -3.52 14.82
N ALA A 212 17.00 -3.98 15.96
CA ALA A 212 18.32 -4.62 16.07
C ALA A 212 18.35 -5.96 15.34
N GLN A 213 17.27 -6.74 15.45
CA GLN A 213 17.09 -7.98 14.71
C GLN A 213 16.94 -7.72 13.22
N PHE A 214 16.24 -6.66 12.82
CA PHE A 214 16.13 -6.23 11.43
C PHE A 214 17.51 -5.85 10.84
N ASP A 215 18.32 -5.09 11.57
CA ASP A 215 19.67 -4.70 11.16
C ASP A 215 20.60 -5.92 11.02
N ALA A 216 20.39 -6.95 11.85
CA ALA A 216 21.14 -8.21 11.78
C ALA A 216 20.86 -9.01 10.49
N LEU A 217 19.81 -8.69 9.73
CA LEU A 217 19.54 -9.22 8.39
C LEU A 217 20.54 -8.72 7.33
N GLN A 218 21.37 -7.72 7.65
CA GLN A 218 22.41 -7.17 6.80
C GLN A 218 21.91 -6.77 5.39
N GLY A 219 20.80 -6.07 5.32
CA GLY A 219 20.17 -5.64 4.08
C GLY A 219 19.64 -6.80 3.22
N GLY A 220 19.27 -7.91 3.83
CA GLY A 220 18.72 -9.11 3.17
C GLY A 220 19.73 -10.21 2.88
N LYS A 221 21.01 -10.02 3.19
CA LYS A 221 22.08 -11.02 2.93
C LYS A 221 22.16 -12.12 3.99
N ASN A 222 21.60 -11.90 5.16
CA ASN A 222 21.62 -12.83 6.28
C ASN A 222 20.18 -13.22 6.67
N ILE A 223 19.50 -13.89 5.75
CA ILE A 223 18.10 -14.32 5.94
C ILE A 223 17.99 -15.82 5.71
N SER A 224 17.22 -16.46 6.60
CA SER A 224 16.71 -17.83 6.40
C SER A 224 15.21 -17.74 6.10
N LEU A 225 14.79 -18.18 4.92
CA LEU A 225 13.37 -18.24 4.59
C LEU A 225 12.74 -19.55 5.12
N PRO A 226 11.51 -19.54 5.60
CA PRO A 226 10.61 -18.38 5.63
C PRO A 226 10.96 -17.37 6.73
N LEU A 227 10.70 -16.06 6.46
CA LEU A 227 10.94 -14.96 7.37
C LEU A 227 9.61 -14.33 7.83
N LEU A 228 9.45 -14.15 9.15
CA LEU A 228 8.36 -13.41 9.79
C LEU A 228 8.91 -12.18 10.50
N GLY A 229 8.79 -11.01 9.89
CA GLY A 229 9.20 -9.71 10.43
C GLY A 229 8.00 -8.90 10.90
N LEU A 230 7.75 -8.82 12.21
CA LEU A 230 6.65 -8.06 12.80
C LEU A 230 7.22 -6.92 13.64
N LEU A 231 7.33 -5.73 13.03
CA LEU A 231 8.13 -4.61 13.52
C LEU A 231 7.36 -3.64 14.41
N ALA A 232 6.04 -3.83 14.58
CA ALA A 232 5.19 -3.06 15.47
C ALA A 232 4.02 -3.93 15.95
N ASP A 233 3.43 -3.60 17.11
CA ASP A 233 2.25 -4.34 17.62
C ASP A 233 1.01 -4.07 16.77
N GLY A 234 0.78 -2.82 16.40
CA GLY A 234 -0.21 -2.39 15.41
C GLY A 234 0.47 -2.00 14.10
N ASP A 235 0.04 -0.89 13.51
CA ASP A 235 0.67 -0.33 12.32
C ASP A 235 2.04 0.26 12.66
N ILE A 236 2.98 0.25 11.71
CA ILE A 236 4.22 1.00 11.80
C ILE A 236 3.85 2.50 11.81
N PRO A 237 4.45 3.34 12.69
CA PRO A 237 4.13 4.76 12.74
C PRO A 237 4.25 5.46 11.37
N TYR A 238 3.46 6.53 11.16
CA TYR A 238 3.64 7.39 9.99
C TYR A 238 5.10 7.80 9.81
N ASP A 239 5.57 7.96 8.59
CA ASP A 239 6.98 8.31 8.32
C ASP A 239 7.38 9.64 8.99
N ILE A 240 6.43 10.59 9.18
CA ILE A 240 6.63 11.82 9.92
C ILE A 240 6.90 11.58 11.44
N ASP A 241 6.33 10.50 12.00
CA ASP A 241 6.44 10.17 13.44
C ASP A 241 7.46 9.06 13.70
N ARG A 242 7.92 8.42 12.64
CA ARG A 242 8.78 7.24 12.73
C ARG A 242 10.16 7.57 13.30
N ASP A 243 10.50 6.96 14.42
CA ASP A 243 11.89 6.93 14.87
C ASP A 243 12.68 5.88 14.10
N SER A 244 13.63 6.32 13.30
CA SER A 244 14.47 5.43 12.48
C SER A 244 15.33 4.45 13.29
N LYS A 245 15.51 4.70 14.59
CA LYS A 245 16.22 3.79 15.51
C LYS A 245 15.31 2.66 16.02
N VAL A 246 14.00 2.80 15.85
CA VAL A 246 13.00 1.84 16.33
C VAL A 246 12.38 1.08 15.14
N HIS A 247 12.03 1.80 14.08
CA HIS A 247 11.37 1.22 12.93
C HIS A 247 12.13 1.53 11.63
N PRO A 248 12.42 0.52 10.77
CA PRO A 248 12.97 0.78 9.43
C PRO A 248 11.94 1.50 8.55
N SER A 249 12.42 2.28 7.58
CA SER A 249 11.58 2.86 6.53
C SER A 249 11.06 1.78 5.58
N LEU A 250 10.00 2.10 4.81
CA LEU A 250 9.51 1.21 3.76
C LEU A 250 10.61 0.86 2.74
N ALA A 251 11.43 1.84 2.35
CA ALA A 251 12.55 1.62 1.43
C ALA A 251 13.60 0.64 1.98
N GLU A 252 13.93 0.70 3.28
CA GLU A 252 14.82 -0.28 3.94
C GLU A 252 14.21 -1.68 3.93
N GLN A 253 12.91 -1.80 4.24
CA GLN A 253 12.18 -3.08 4.22
C GLN A 253 12.14 -3.68 2.80
N VAL A 254 11.85 -2.87 1.79
CA VAL A 254 11.82 -3.26 0.38
C VAL A 254 13.20 -3.76 -0.07
N LYS A 255 14.27 -3.03 0.26
CA LYS A 255 15.63 -3.45 -0.07
C LYS A 255 16.00 -4.81 0.54
N VAL A 256 15.63 -5.05 1.80
CA VAL A 256 15.82 -6.34 2.48
C VAL A 256 15.09 -7.44 1.74
N ALA A 257 13.82 -7.24 1.39
CA ALA A 257 12.99 -8.23 0.71
C ALA A 257 13.51 -8.54 -0.70
N LEU A 258 13.83 -7.52 -1.51
CA LEU A 258 14.38 -7.69 -2.85
C LEU A 258 15.70 -8.48 -2.84
N THR A 259 16.61 -8.11 -1.94
CA THR A 259 17.89 -8.82 -1.80
C THR A 259 17.67 -10.27 -1.39
N ALA A 260 16.87 -10.54 -0.37
CA ALA A 260 16.62 -11.87 0.14
C ALA A 260 15.97 -12.80 -0.89
N LEU A 261 14.92 -12.32 -1.57
CA LEU A 261 14.22 -13.13 -2.57
C LEU A 261 15.07 -13.35 -3.83
N SER A 262 15.83 -12.34 -4.26
CA SER A 262 16.75 -12.47 -5.39
C SER A 262 17.85 -13.51 -5.13
N GLU A 263 18.51 -13.44 -3.97
CA GLU A 263 19.56 -14.41 -3.60
C GLU A 263 18.97 -15.82 -3.44
N ALA A 264 17.82 -15.96 -2.83
CA ALA A 264 17.17 -17.26 -2.61
C ALA A 264 16.67 -17.92 -3.91
N THR A 265 16.38 -17.13 -4.96
CA THR A 265 15.97 -17.63 -6.27
C THR A 265 17.10 -17.70 -7.28
N LYS A 266 18.34 -17.37 -6.91
CA LYS A 266 19.48 -17.26 -7.82
C LYS A 266 19.66 -18.50 -8.70
N ASP A 267 19.64 -19.67 -8.10
CA ASP A 267 19.85 -20.96 -8.77
C ASP A 267 18.52 -21.68 -9.11
N SER A 268 17.38 -21.00 -8.97
CA SER A 268 16.05 -21.53 -9.31
C SER A 268 15.67 -21.18 -10.74
N ASP A 269 14.89 -22.04 -11.39
CA ASP A 269 14.25 -21.76 -12.68
C ASP A 269 13.09 -20.77 -12.57
N LYS A 270 12.66 -20.45 -11.35
CA LYS A 270 11.61 -19.49 -11.05
C LYS A 270 12.15 -18.32 -10.26
N GLY A 271 11.53 -17.15 -10.44
CA GLY A 271 11.84 -15.95 -9.69
C GLY A 271 10.97 -15.82 -8.42
N PHE A 272 10.55 -14.60 -8.14
CA PHE A 272 9.71 -14.31 -6.98
C PHE A 272 8.53 -13.39 -7.33
N PHE A 273 7.53 -13.43 -6.46
CA PHE A 273 6.47 -12.43 -6.36
C PHE A 273 6.65 -11.62 -5.07
N LEU A 274 6.57 -10.32 -5.17
CA LEU A 274 6.66 -9.43 -4.01
C LEU A 274 5.54 -8.40 -4.05
N LEU A 275 4.67 -8.42 -3.03
CA LEU A 275 3.73 -7.35 -2.74
C LEU A 275 4.42 -6.32 -1.84
N ILE A 276 4.36 -5.05 -2.24
CA ILE A 276 4.83 -3.91 -1.45
C ILE A 276 3.67 -2.94 -1.27
N GLU A 277 3.47 -2.45 -0.06
CA GLU A 277 2.39 -1.50 0.18
C GLU A 277 2.85 -0.30 1.02
N GLY A 278 2.59 0.89 0.49
CA GLY A 278 2.58 2.14 1.25
C GLY A 278 1.19 2.34 1.85
N SER A 279 0.91 1.59 2.89
CA SER A 279 -0.44 1.38 3.40
C SER A 279 -1.04 2.62 4.09
N ARG A 280 -0.21 3.49 4.66
CA ARG A 280 -0.69 4.54 5.53
C ARG A 280 -0.98 5.86 4.84
N ILE A 281 -0.86 5.95 3.51
CA ILE A 281 -1.37 7.07 2.73
C ILE A 281 -2.90 7.16 2.93
N ASP A 282 -3.57 6.01 2.92
CA ASP A 282 -4.99 5.86 3.21
C ASP A 282 -5.37 6.36 4.61
N HIS A 283 -4.66 5.88 5.64
CA HIS A 283 -4.92 6.32 7.01
C HIS A 283 -4.79 7.84 7.17
N ALA A 284 -3.80 8.46 6.52
CA ALA A 284 -3.65 9.91 6.51
C ALA A 284 -4.82 10.61 5.78
N GLY A 285 -5.34 10.00 4.72
CA GLY A 285 -6.56 10.43 4.02
C GLY A 285 -7.79 10.36 4.93
N HIS A 286 -8.02 9.24 5.62
CA HIS A 286 -9.11 9.07 6.60
C HIS A 286 -9.03 10.09 7.74
N HIS A 287 -7.82 10.41 8.16
CA HIS A 287 -7.56 11.42 9.19
C HIS A 287 -7.67 12.85 8.65
N ASN A 288 -7.77 13.05 7.33
CA ASN A 288 -7.69 14.36 6.67
C ASN A 288 -6.40 15.11 7.09
N ASP A 289 -5.30 14.37 7.20
CA ASP A 289 -3.99 14.86 7.65
C ASP A 289 -3.05 15.10 6.45
N PRO A 290 -2.95 16.33 5.95
CA PRO A 290 -2.10 16.62 4.79
C PRO A 290 -0.61 16.53 5.12
N ALA A 291 -0.22 16.74 6.40
CA ALA A 291 1.17 16.68 6.82
C ALA A 291 1.70 15.26 6.89
N ALA A 292 0.89 14.30 7.38
CA ALA A 292 1.22 12.89 7.31
C ALA A 292 1.19 12.37 5.86
N GLN A 293 0.15 12.72 5.08
CA GLN A 293 -0.05 12.18 3.74
C GLN A 293 1.11 12.53 2.79
N VAL A 294 1.61 13.76 2.80
CA VAL A 294 2.77 14.11 1.95
C VAL A 294 4.02 13.29 2.28
N ARG A 295 4.22 12.93 3.57
CA ARG A 295 5.38 12.14 3.99
C ARG A 295 5.23 10.68 3.63
N GLU A 296 4.03 10.13 3.76
CA GLU A 296 3.73 8.75 3.34
C GLU A 296 3.93 8.57 1.83
N VAL A 297 3.41 9.50 1.00
CA VAL A 297 3.62 9.44 -0.46
C VAL A 297 5.11 9.55 -0.80
N LEU A 298 5.87 10.44 -0.14
CA LEU A 298 7.31 10.57 -0.36
C LEU A 298 8.11 9.36 0.14
N ALA A 299 7.67 8.70 1.22
CA ALA A 299 8.28 7.46 1.69
C ALA A 299 8.04 6.31 0.71
N TYR A 300 6.83 6.25 0.12
CA TYR A 300 6.52 5.30 -0.94
C TYR A 300 7.33 5.56 -2.22
N ASP A 301 7.46 6.82 -2.66
CA ASP A 301 8.27 7.18 -3.83
C ASP A 301 9.73 6.73 -3.69
N LYS A 302 10.30 6.83 -2.47
CA LYS A 302 11.64 6.27 -2.17
C LYS A 302 11.68 4.75 -2.26
N ALA A 303 10.65 4.06 -1.80
CA ALA A 303 10.57 2.61 -1.93
C ALA A 303 10.43 2.20 -3.40
N PHE A 304 9.67 2.96 -4.19
CA PHE A 304 9.55 2.76 -5.64
C PHE A 304 10.90 2.95 -6.34
N GLN A 305 11.72 3.95 -5.96
CA GLN A 305 13.08 4.11 -6.46
C GLN A 305 13.96 2.88 -6.23
N GLU A 306 13.88 2.24 -5.06
CA GLU A 306 14.63 1.01 -4.79
C GLU A 306 14.19 -0.14 -5.72
N VAL A 307 12.89 -0.22 -6.04
CA VAL A 307 12.36 -1.21 -6.99
C VAL A 307 12.82 -0.92 -8.42
N ILE A 308 12.74 0.33 -8.88
CA ILE A 308 13.23 0.72 -10.22
C ILE A 308 14.72 0.38 -10.36
N LYS A 309 15.52 0.78 -9.38
CA LYS A 309 16.94 0.45 -9.36
C LYS A 309 17.20 -1.06 -9.43
N PHE A 310 16.45 -1.86 -8.69
CA PHE A 310 16.55 -3.32 -8.72
C PHE A 310 16.22 -3.88 -10.11
N ILE A 311 15.18 -3.35 -10.78
CA ILE A 311 14.81 -3.78 -12.15
C ILE A 311 15.92 -3.48 -13.13
N ASP A 312 16.47 -2.26 -13.08
CA ASP A 312 17.50 -1.80 -14.02
C ASP A 312 18.84 -2.53 -13.83
N GLU A 313 19.13 -3.01 -12.61
CA GLU A 313 20.33 -3.77 -12.28
C GLU A 313 20.14 -5.31 -12.43
N SER A 314 18.90 -5.80 -12.67
CA SER A 314 18.59 -7.23 -12.71
C SER A 314 18.86 -7.86 -14.06
N ASP A 315 19.57 -9.01 -14.08
CA ASP A 315 19.70 -9.87 -15.26
C ASP A 315 18.47 -10.76 -15.50
N VAL A 316 17.54 -10.84 -14.54
CA VAL A 316 16.28 -11.58 -14.64
C VAL A 316 15.19 -10.68 -15.15
N GLU A 317 14.34 -11.16 -16.08
CA GLU A 317 13.15 -10.41 -16.50
C GLU A 317 12.33 -10.02 -15.27
N THR A 318 12.19 -8.73 -15.03
CA THR A 318 11.51 -8.20 -13.85
C THR A 318 10.50 -7.13 -14.27
N VAL A 319 9.32 -7.16 -13.69
CA VAL A 319 8.28 -6.16 -13.90
C VAL A 319 7.77 -5.66 -12.56
N ALA A 320 7.63 -4.34 -12.43
CA ALA A 320 6.88 -3.70 -11.37
C ALA A 320 5.61 -3.05 -11.93
N ILE A 321 4.51 -3.23 -11.21
CA ILE A 321 3.24 -2.55 -11.44
C ILE A 321 2.87 -1.89 -10.13
N SER A 322 2.58 -0.59 -10.15
CA SER A 322 2.14 0.18 -8.99
C SER A 322 0.79 0.82 -9.28
N THR A 323 -0.14 0.72 -8.34
CA THR A 323 -1.44 1.39 -8.41
C THR A 323 -1.96 1.65 -7.00
N SER A 324 -3.06 2.40 -6.89
CA SER A 324 -3.85 2.46 -5.67
C SER A 324 -5.10 1.59 -5.80
N ASP A 325 -5.63 1.16 -4.69
CA ASP A 325 -6.92 0.46 -4.62
C ASP A 325 -8.11 1.43 -4.69
N HIS A 326 -7.95 2.66 -4.15
CA HIS A 326 -8.90 3.78 -4.22
C HIS A 326 -8.21 5.11 -3.87
N GLU A 327 -8.97 6.18 -3.87
CA GLU A 327 -8.61 7.46 -3.26
C GLU A 327 -9.31 7.60 -1.92
N THR A 328 -8.68 8.30 -0.97
CA THR A 328 -9.19 8.52 0.38
C THR A 328 -9.19 9.99 0.76
N GLY A 329 -10.31 10.44 1.35
CA GLY A 329 -10.51 11.79 1.86
C GLY A 329 -11.23 12.72 0.91
N GLY A 330 -11.37 12.39 -0.37
CA GLY A 330 -11.86 13.34 -1.38
C GLY A 330 -10.99 14.58 -1.41
N LEU A 331 -9.66 14.36 -1.45
CA LEU A 331 -8.62 15.39 -1.33
C LEU A 331 -8.61 16.34 -2.52
N VAL A 332 -8.46 17.63 -2.23
CA VAL A 332 -8.14 18.65 -3.23
C VAL A 332 -7.05 19.60 -2.72
N THR A 333 -6.16 20.04 -3.62
CA THR A 333 -5.10 21.03 -3.36
C THR A 333 -5.61 22.47 -3.58
N ALA A 334 -6.81 22.73 -3.13
CA ALA A 334 -7.47 24.03 -3.09
C ALA A 334 -8.68 23.93 -2.15
N ARG A 335 -8.84 24.87 -1.24
CA ARG A 335 -9.97 24.91 -0.32
C ARG A 335 -10.64 26.27 -0.37
N GLN A 336 -11.93 26.28 -0.56
CA GLN A 336 -12.70 27.52 -0.41
C GLN A 336 -12.94 27.79 1.09
N ILE A 337 -12.29 28.85 1.60
CA ILE A 337 -12.33 29.21 3.03
C ILE A 337 -13.34 30.30 3.36
N SER A 338 -14.00 30.87 2.35
CA SER A 338 -15.01 31.89 2.50
C SER A 338 -16.10 31.76 1.41
N PRO A 339 -17.28 32.42 1.56
CA PRO A 339 -18.30 32.47 0.51
C PRO A 339 -17.90 33.24 -0.75
N SER A 340 -16.81 34.00 -0.68
CA SER A 340 -16.30 34.79 -1.81
C SER A 340 -15.69 33.89 -2.87
N TYR A 341 -15.54 34.40 -4.11
CA TYR A 341 -14.83 33.73 -5.17
C TYR A 341 -13.39 33.39 -4.71
N PRO A 342 -12.89 32.14 -4.89
CA PRO A 342 -11.65 31.68 -4.28
C PRO A 342 -10.40 32.29 -4.93
N ASP A 343 -9.31 32.37 -4.17
CA ASP A 343 -8.02 32.98 -4.59
C ASP A 343 -7.11 32.03 -5.39
N TYR A 344 -7.55 30.81 -5.71
CA TYR A 344 -6.72 29.76 -6.38
C TYR A 344 -5.39 29.51 -5.66
N LEU A 345 -5.43 29.30 -4.36
CA LEU A 345 -4.26 29.10 -3.50
C LEU A 345 -4.23 27.70 -2.91
N TRP A 346 -3.03 27.15 -2.84
CA TRP A 346 -2.64 26.07 -1.98
C TRP A 346 -1.25 26.38 -1.40
N ARG A 347 -1.03 26.10 -0.11
CA ARG A 347 0.12 26.58 0.66
C ARG A 347 0.93 25.42 1.23
N PRO A 348 1.86 24.79 0.44
CA PRO A 348 2.69 23.69 0.89
C PRO A 348 3.62 24.07 2.05
N GLU A 349 4.00 25.36 2.15
CA GLU A 349 4.85 25.87 3.23
C GLU A 349 4.30 25.64 4.63
N VAL A 350 2.98 25.57 4.78
CA VAL A 350 2.34 25.28 6.07
C VAL A 350 2.71 23.88 6.57
N LEU A 351 2.82 22.92 5.65
CA LEU A 351 3.10 21.52 5.98
C LEU A 351 4.56 21.29 6.38
N LEU A 352 5.47 22.22 6.03
CA LEU A 352 6.90 22.09 6.35
C LEU A 352 7.17 22.10 7.86
N ASN A 353 6.41 22.88 8.59
CA ASN A 353 6.66 23.15 10.00
C ASN A 353 6.07 22.06 10.91
N SER A 354 5.19 21.18 10.38
CA SER A 354 4.66 20.06 11.13
C SER A 354 5.74 18.99 11.31
N THR A 355 6.05 18.68 12.58
CA THR A 355 7.04 17.67 12.97
C THR A 355 6.40 16.34 13.34
N HIS A 356 5.07 16.33 13.54
CA HIS A 356 4.27 15.17 13.90
C HIS A 356 2.93 15.16 13.18
N SER A 357 2.34 13.97 13.07
CA SER A 357 0.98 13.77 12.55
C SER A 357 -0.08 14.21 13.57
N GLY A 358 -1.30 14.41 13.08
CA GLY A 358 -2.48 14.59 13.92
C GLY A 358 -2.74 13.40 14.84
N GLU A 359 -2.44 12.18 14.41
CA GLU A 359 -2.57 10.98 15.25
C GLU A 359 -1.62 11.03 16.46
N TYR A 360 -0.36 11.36 16.23
CA TYR A 360 0.63 11.48 17.28
C TYR A 360 0.24 12.55 18.32
N VAL A 361 -0.10 13.75 17.87
CA VAL A 361 -0.45 14.84 18.78
C VAL A 361 -1.77 14.59 19.50
N ALA A 362 -2.74 13.94 18.87
CA ALA A 362 -3.99 13.56 19.51
C ALA A 362 -3.76 12.56 20.65
N ARG A 363 -2.92 11.53 20.44
CA ARG A 363 -2.51 10.60 21.51
C ARG A 363 -1.76 11.29 22.63
N LYS A 364 -0.89 12.26 22.31
CA LYS A 364 -0.13 13.08 23.28
C LYS A 364 -1.07 13.92 24.15
N VAL A 365 -2.10 14.52 23.56
CA VAL A 365 -3.16 15.26 24.28
C VAL A 365 -4.02 14.32 25.12
N PHE A 366 -4.45 13.19 24.53
CA PHE A 366 -5.28 12.20 25.24
C PHE A 366 -4.59 11.66 26.48
N ASN A 367 -3.28 11.45 26.47
CA ASN A 367 -2.48 10.93 27.57
C ASN A 367 -1.96 12.02 28.52
N TYR A 368 -2.28 13.29 28.30
CA TYR A 368 -1.81 14.38 29.16
C TYR A 368 -2.44 14.29 30.55
N LYS A 369 -1.59 14.24 31.60
CA LYS A 369 -1.99 13.93 32.99
C LYS A 369 -2.64 15.08 33.76
N HIS A 370 -2.47 16.34 33.30
CA HIS A 370 -2.92 17.52 34.03
C HIS A 370 -4.09 18.25 33.34
N LYS A 371 -5.04 17.49 32.80
CA LYS A 371 -6.23 18.06 32.12
C LYS A 371 -7.16 18.81 33.09
N ASP A 372 -7.16 18.44 34.37
CA ASP A 372 -7.97 19.08 35.44
C ASP A 372 -7.53 20.54 35.68
N ASP A 373 -6.27 20.88 35.47
CA ASP A 373 -5.76 22.25 35.52
C ASP A 373 -5.90 22.90 34.14
N LEU A 374 -7.08 23.47 33.88
CA LEU A 374 -7.44 24.04 32.59
C LEU A 374 -6.41 25.06 32.06
N LYS A 375 -5.78 25.83 32.95
CA LYS A 375 -4.77 26.82 32.56
C LYS A 375 -3.49 26.14 32.04
N LYS A 376 -3.02 25.12 32.76
CA LYS A 376 -1.86 24.34 32.30
C LYS A 376 -2.17 23.54 31.04
N PHE A 377 -3.40 23.00 30.94
CA PHE A 377 -3.81 22.21 29.78
C PHE A 377 -3.87 23.06 28.51
N LYS A 378 -4.52 24.24 28.56
CA LYS A 378 -4.54 25.18 27.42
C LYS A 378 -3.14 25.64 27.02
N LYS A 379 -2.26 25.90 28.00
CA LYS A 379 -0.86 26.25 27.74
C LYS A 379 -0.14 25.11 27.01
N PHE A 380 -0.30 23.87 27.49
CA PHE A 380 0.29 22.68 26.86
C PHE A 380 -0.21 22.51 25.40
N ILE A 381 -1.52 22.67 25.15
CA ILE A 381 -2.09 22.61 23.79
C ILE A 381 -1.46 23.69 22.90
N ALA A 382 -1.38 24.93 23.38
CA ALA A 382 -0.84 26.05 22.62
C ALA A 382 0.65 25.86 22.30
N GLU A 383 1.49 25.74 23.32
CA GLU A 383 2.95 25.81 23.17
C GLU A 383 3.56 24.49 22.68
N GLU A 384 3.14 23.33 23.25
CA GLU A 384 3.78 22.05 22.92
C GLU A 384 3.13 21.36 21.71
N ILE A 385 1.82 21.54 21.51
CA ILE A 385 1.11 20.85 20.42
C ILE A 385 1.02 21.77 19.19
N ILE A 386 0.33 22.91 19.31
CA ILE A 386 0.02 23.72 18.11
C ILE A 386 1.28 24.44 17.60
N GLU A 387 2.05 25.10 18.48
CA GLU A 387 3.25 25.81 18.04
C GLU A 387 4.40 24.86 17.68
N LYS A 388 4.74 23.93 18.56
CA LYS A 388 5.93 23.10 18.41
C LYS A 388 5.72 21.89 17.51
N ASP A 389 4.67 21.08 17.76
CA ASP A 389 4.47 19.85 17.02
C ASP A 389 3.81 20.09 15.65
N LEU A 390 2.83 21.00 15.57
CA LEU A 390 2.15 21.32 14.30
C LEU A 390 2.77 22.52 13.57
N GLY A 391 3.64 23.31 14.21
CA GLY A 391 4.33 24.45 13.60
C GLY A 391 3.41 25.65 13.30
N VAL A 392 2.29 25.80 14.00
CA VAL A 392 1.29 26.84 13.79
C VAL A 392 1.44 27.93 14.83
N THR A 393 1.75 29.17 14.43
CA THR A 393 1.95 30.31 15.35
C THR A 393 0.79 31.28 15.37
N ASN A 394 -0.12 31.23 14.40
CA ASN A 394 -1.30 32.11 14.24
C ASN A 394 -2.60 31.41 14.62
N TYR A 395 -2.56 30.55 15.65
CA TYR A 395 -3.76 29.88 16.17
C TYR A 395 -4.64 30.88 16.95
N THR A 396 -5.90 30.50 17.13
CA THR A 396 -6.89 31.31 17.86
C THR A 396 -7.24 30.70 19.22
N SER A 397 -7.84 31.50 20.12
CA SER A 397 -8.37 30.98 21.38
C SER A 397 -9.49 29.95 21.17
N GLU A 398 -10.30 30.14 20.14
CA GLU A 398 -11.39 29.25 19.77
C GLU A 398 -10.87 27.87 19.34
N GLU A 399 -9.75 27.82 18.63
CA GLU A 399 -9.10 26.55 18.25
C GLU A 399 -8.58 25.80 19.50
N ILE A 400 -8.02 26.50 20.50
CA ILE A 400 -7.63 25.88 21.77
C ILE A 400 -8.86 25.35 22.52
N GLU A 401 -9.96 26.11 22.58
CA GLU A 401 -11.19 25.65 23.22
C GLU A 401 -11.74 24.40 22.55
N LEU A 402 -11.76 24.35 21.23
CA LEU A 402 -12.19 23.16 20.47
C LEU A 402 -11.34 21.93 20.82
N VAL A 403 -10.02 22.09 20.98
CA VAL A 403 -9.16 20.98 21.42
C VAL A 403 -9.52 20.52 22.83
N VAL A 404 -9.76 21.46 23.76
CA VAL A 404 -10.16 21.14 25.13
C VAL A 404 -11.49 20.37 25.16
N GLU A 405 -12.48 20.84 24.42
CA GLU A 405 -13.82 20.24 24.33
C GLU A 405 -13.77 18.80 23.79
N ASN A 406 -12.84 18.52 22.86
CA ASN A 406 -12.72 17.23 22.20
C ASN A 406 -11.66 16.31 22.80
N ALA A 407 -10.93 16.74 23.84
CA ALA A 407 -9.77 16.02 24.41
C ALA A 407 -10.12 14.67 25.12
N ALA A 408 -11.38 14.30 25.23
CA ALA A 408 -11.84 13.02 25.75
C ALA A 408 -11.77 11.88 24.72
N SER A 409 -11.68 12.19 23.43
CA SER A 409 -11.60 11.25 22.33
C SER A 409 -10.38 11.53 21.46
N VAL A 410 -9.58 10.49 21.21
CA VAL A 410 -8.39 10.60 20.32
C VAL A 410 -8.84 11.02 18.90
N ASN A 411 -9.88 10.41 18.38
CA ASN A 411 -10.35 10.70 17.02
C ASN A 411 -10.91 12.11 16.88
N ASP A 412 -11.72 12.58 17.85
CA ASP A 412 -12.33 13.90 17.75
C ASP A 412 -11.27 15.01 17.81
N VAL A 413 -10.31 14.90 18.73
CA VAL A 413 -9.22 15.88 18.84
C VAL A 413 -8.27 15.83 17.65
N LEU A 414 -8.04 14.64 17.07
CA LEU A 414 -7.27 14.47 15.84
C LEU A 414 -7.85 15.30 14.70
N TYR A 415 -9.14 15.21 14.47
CA TYR A 415 -9.82 15.99 13.42
C TYR A 415 -9.72 17.49 13.64
N VAL A 416 -9.74 17.97 14.90
CA VAL A 416 -9.53 19.39 15.19
C VAL A 416 -8.11 19.81 14.77
N PHE A 417 -7.06 19.06 15.12
CA PHE A 417 -5.70 19.38 14.72
C PHE A 417 -5.50 19.37 13.22
N ASN A 418 -5.98 18.34 12.54
CA ASN A 418 -5.85 18.23 11.09
C ASN A 418 -6.62 19.32 10.35
N ASN A 419 -7.76 19.77 10.88
CA ASN A 419 -8.47 20.91 10.32
C ASN A 419 -7.69 22.23 10.51
N ILE A 420 -7.00 22.42 11.64
CA ILE A 420 -6.12 23.59 11.88
C ILE A 420 -5.06 23.72 10.78
N ILE A 421 -4.42 22.62 10.41
CA ILE A 421 -3.44 22.56 9.33
C ILE A 421 -4.09 22.70 7.95
N SER A 422 -5.19 21.97 7.70
CA SER A 422 -5.88 21.94 6.40
C SER A 422 -6.45 23.31 6.00
N VAL A 423 -7.00 24.08 6.95
CA VAL A 423 -7.48 25.43 6.67
C VAL A 423 -6.33 26.36 6.29
N ARG A 424 -5.19 26.30 6.98
CA ARG A 424 -4.02 27.16 6.73
C ARG A 424 -3.31 26.81 5.43
N SER A 425 -3.18 25.52 5.15
CA SER A 425 -2.61 25.06 3.89
C SER A 425 -3.57 25.18 2.70
N GLN A 426 -4.84 25.47 2.95
CA GLN A 426 -5.94 25.42 1.98
C GLN A 426 -6.05 24.04 1.30
N THR A 427 -5.78 22.98 2.06
CA THR A 427 -6.06 21.62 1.65
C THR A 427 -7.53 21.32 1.93
N GLY A 428 -8.25 20.83 0.92
CA GLY A 428 -9.68 20.49 1.01
C GLY A 428 -9.90 19.00 1.14
N TRP A 429 -10.93 18.64 1.92
CA TRP A 429 -11.39 17.27 2.12
C TRP A 429 -12.92 17.24 2.07
N THR A 430 -13.47 16.19 1.48
CA THR A 430 -14.93 16.03 1.37
C THR A 430 -15.49 14.92 2.25
N THR A 431 -14.64 14.01 2.71
CA THR A 431 -15.04 12.84 3.50
C THR A 431 -13.90 12.39 4.40
N HIS A 432 -14.21 11.55 5.39
CA HIS A 432 -13.26 10.72 6.11
C HIS A 432 -13.22 9.28 5.58
N GLY A 433 -13.87 9.01 4.46
CA GLY A 433 -13.90 7.73 3.77
C GLY A 433 -13.21 7.82 2.40
N HIS A 434 -13.50 6.84 1.56
CA HIS A 434 -12.98 6.78 0.20
C HIS A 434 -13.83 7.59 -0.78
N SER A 435 -13.28 7.84 -1.96
CA SER A 435 -14.03 8.40 -3.08
C SER A 435 -13.99 7.48 -4.31
N ALA A 436 -14.90 7.68 -5.25
CA ALA A 436 -15.04 6.88 -6.46
C ALA A 436 -14.16 7.39 -7.62
N VAL A 437 -13.07 8.10 -7.31
CA VAL A 437 -12.15 8.64 -8.31
C VAL A 437 -11.28 7.52 -8.89
N ASP A 438 -11.03 7.57 -10.21
CA ASP A 438 -10.04 6.70 -10.84
C ASP A 438 -8.64 7.00 -10.29
N VAL A 439 -7.82 5.96 -10.14
CA VAL A 439 -6.46 6.06 -9.62
C VAL A 439 -5.43 5.74 -10.69
N ASN A 440 -4.20 6.18 -10.53
CA ASN A 440 -3.15 6.01 -11.51
C ASN A 440 -2.56 4.59 -11.50
N ILE A 441 -2.12 4.12 -12.68
CA ILE A 441 -1.30 2.92 -12.84
C ILE A 441 0.09 3.33 -13.32
N TYR A 442 1.11 2.87 -12.62
CA TYR A 442 2.53 3.05 -12.97
C TYR A 442 3.16 1.69 -13.24
N ALA A 443 4.12 1.61 -14.15
CA ALA A 443 4.80 0.34 -14.38
C ALA A 443 6.16 0.51 -15.03
N HIS A 444 7.09 -0.40 -14.70
CA HIS A 444 8.41 -0.50 -15.30
C HIS A 444 8.83 -1.96 -15.46
N THR A 445 9.65 -2.24 -16.47
CA THR A 445 10.21 -3.56 -16.73
C THR A 445 11.47 -3.46 -17.56
N ASN A 446 12.43 -4.37 -17.33
CA ASN A 446 13.61 -4.58 -18.17
C ASN A 446 13.37 -5.57 -19.33
N SER A 447 12.15 -6.10 -19.49
CA SER A 447 11.78 -7.04 -20.57
C SER A 447 11.04 -6.34 -21.70
N GLU A 448 11.55 -6.39 -22.94
CA GLU A 448 10.92 -5.76 -24.11
C GLU A 448 9.57 -6.40 -24.46
N SER A 449 9.41 -7.72 -24.26
CA SER A 449 8.15 -8.40 -24.52
C SER A 449 7.07 -8.01 -23.52
N ILE A 450 7.41 -7.95 -22.21
CA ILE A 450 6.51 -7.50 -21.17
C ILE A 450 6.17 -6.01 -21.37
N LYS A 451 7.14 -5.17 -21.74
CA LYS A 451 6.93 -3.75 -22.03
C LYS A 451 5.95 -3.54 -23.19
N ALA A 452 6.14 -4.27 -24.29
CA ALA A 452 5.24 -4.19 -25.43
C ALA A 452 3.80 -4.62 -25.08
N LYS A 453 3.63 -5.65 -24.25
CA LYS A 453 2.32 -6.08 -23.76
C LYS A 453 1.73 -5.06 -22.81
N LEU A 454 2.48 -4.57 -21.83
CA LEU A 454 2.08 -3.58 -20.85
C LEU A 454 1.54 -2.31 -21.52
N LEU A 455 2.24 -1.81 -22.54
CA LEU A 455 1.87 -0.63 -23.31
C LEU A 455 0.84 -0.91 -24.43
N SER A 456 0.25 -2.11 -24.47
CA SER A 456 -0.84 -2.45 -25.36
C SER A 456 -2.20 -2.10 -24.74
N ASN A 457 -3.26 -2.19 -25.56
CA ASN A 457 -4.61 -1.96 -25.11
C ASN A 457 -5.21 -3.21 -24.41
N LYS A 458 -6.43 -3.04 -23.87
CA LYS A 458 -7.19 -4.08 -23.18
C LYS A 458 -7.33 -5.39 -23.98
N ALA A 459 -7.50 -5.33 -25.31
CA ALA A 459 -7.67 -6.53 -26.14
C ALA A 459 -6.46 -7.48 -26.10
N HIS A 460 -5.31 -6.98 -25.65
CA HIS A 460 -4.07 -7.72 -25.48
C HIS A 460 -3.68 -7.88 -24.01
N HIS A 461 -4.61 -7.64 -23.07
CA HIS A 461 -4.35 -7.58 -21.63
C HIS A 461 -3.23 -6.59 -21.27
N GLY A 462 -3.15 -5.43 -21.97
CA GLY A 462 -2.24 -4.35 -21.61
C GLY A 462 -2.85 -3.39 -20.60
N LEU A 463 -2.04 -2.47 -20.09
CA LEU A 463 -2.44 -1.49 -19.05
C LEU A 463 -2.41 -0.04 -19.54
N LEU A 464 -2.24 0.18 -20.86
CA LEU A 464 -2.27 1.53 -21.42
C LEU A 464 -3.72 2.04 -21.53
N GLY A 465 -4.01 3.11 -20.81
CA GLY A 465 -5.34 3.75 -20.81
C GLY A 465 -6.10 3.56 -19.49
N ASN A 466 -7.45 3.50 -19.58
CA ASN A 466 -8.29 3.37 -18.39
C ASN A 466 -8.86 1.94 -18.29
N HIS A 467 -8.64 1.30 -17.16
CA HIS A 467 -8.92 -0.12 -16.93
C HIS A 467 -9.85 -0.35 -15.72
N GLU A 468 -10.52 -1.48 -15.66
CA GLU A 468 -11.06 -1.97 -14.39
C GLU A 468 -9.91 -2.54 -13.53
N ASN A 469 -9.99 -2.43 -12.21
CA ASN A 469 -8.94 -2.91 -11.33
C ASN A 469 -8.66 -4.42 -11.46
N ILE A 470 -9.64 -5.25 -11.83
CA ILE A 470 -9.46 -6.67 -12.11
C ILE A 470 -8.48 -6.93 -13.28
N GLU A 471 -8.41 -6.01 -14.24
CA GLU A 471 -7.55 -6.17 -15.42
C GLU A 471 -6.05 -6.12 -15.05
N ILE A 472 -5.71 -5.56 -13.89
CA ILE A 472 -4.35 -5.59 -13.33
C ILE A 472 -3.99 -7.02 -12.90
N GLY A 473 -4.91 -7.72 -12.22
CA GLY A 473 -4.75 -9.14 -11.90
C GLY A 473 -4.66 -10.01 -13.15
N GLU A 474 -5.53 -9.77 -14.14
CA GLU A 474 -5.50 -10.44 -15.45
C GLU A 474 -4.16 -10.23 -16.17
N PHE A 475 -3.60 -9.01 -16.11
CA PHE A 475 -2.27 -8.73 -16.68
C PHE A 475 -1.20 -9.58 -16.01
N MET A 476 -1.13 -9.60 -14.67
CA MET A 476 -0.14 -10.41 -13.93
C MET A 476 -0.29 -11.90 -14.26
N ALA A 477 -1.50 -12.43 -14.27
CA ALA A 477 -1.78 -13.81 -14.67
C ALA A 477 -1.31 -14.10 -16.10
N SER A 478 -1.56 -13.18 -17.04
CA SER A 478 -1.22 -13.34 -18.46
C SER A 478 0.28 -13.36 -18.76
N ILE A 479 1.11 -12.67 -17.96
CA ILE A 479 2.57 -12.66 -18.16
C ILE A 479 3.28 -13.82 -17.45
N THR A 480 2.60 -14.44 -16.48
CA THR A 480 3.14 -15.54 -15.66
C THR A 480 2.59 -16.91 -16.01
N GLY A 481 1.49 -16.94 -16.77
CA GLY A 481 0.78 -18.17 -17.10
C GLY A 481 0.05 -18.81 -15.91
N VAL A 482 -0.27 -18.03 -14.88
CA VAL A 482 -1.10 -18.49 -13.75
C VAL A 482 -2.54 -18.62 -14.23
N ASP A 483 -3.13 -19.78 -13.99
CA ASP A 483 -4.57 -20.03 -14.16
C ASP A 483 -5.26 -19.89 -12.81
N LEU A 484 -5.91 -18.73 -12.57
CA LEU A 484 -6.57 -18.42 -11.31
C LEU A 484 -7.80 -19.32 -11.05
N GLU A 485 -8.42 -19.89 -12.09
CA GLU A 485 -9.52 -20.83 -11.93
C GLU A 485 -9.01 -22.21 -11.45
N GLU A 486 -7.85 -22.65 -11.96
CA GLU A 486 -7.19 -23.86 -11.46
C GLU A 486 -6.77 -23.72 -9.99
N VAL A 487 -6.23 -22.56 -9.61
CA VAL A 487 -5.88 -22.24 -8.20
C VAL A 487 -7.14 -22.26 -7.33
N THR A 488 -8.22 -21.61 -7.77
CA THR A 488 -9.52 -21.61 -7.08
C THR A 488 -10.04 -23.02 -6.84
N THR A 489 -10.00 -23.86 -7.89
CA THR A 489 -10.42 -25.27 -7.80
C THR A 489 -9.57 -26.06 -6.80
N SER A 490 -8.25 -25.81 -6.76
CA SER A 490 -7.33 -26.45 -5.84
C SER A 490 -7.63 -26.10 -4.39
N ILE A 491 -8.02 -24.86 -4.10
CA ILE A 491 -8.42 -24.42 -2.77
C ILE A 491 -9.76 -25.04 -2.36
N GLN A 492 -10.77 -24.98 -3.24
CA GLN A 492 -12.13 -25.45 -2.94
C GLN A 492 -12.25 -26.98 -2.93
N GLY A 493 -11.39 -27.68 -3.64
CA GLY A 493 -11.36 -29.15 -3.72
C GLY A 493 -10.81 -29.83 -2.47
N THR A 494 -10.06 -29.13 -1.64
CA THR A 494 -9.61 -29.64 -0.35
C THR A 494 -10.77 -29.58 0.66
N LYS A 495 -11.38 -30.73 0.95
CA LYS A 495 -12.42 -30.84 1.99
C LYS A 495 -11.83 -30.38 3.32
N HIS A 496 -12.27 -29.25 3.83
CA HIS A 496 -12.09 -28.93 5.24
C HIS A 496 -12.75 -30.01 6.08
N SER A 497 -11.97 -30.80 6.83
CA SER A 497 -12.50 -31.46 8.00
C SER A 497 -12.65 -30.38 9.08
N PRO A 498 -13.84 -30.22 9.69
CA PRO A 498 -14.12 -29.23 10.71
C PRO A 498 -13.29 -29.45 11.97
#